data_627efa34b51a6f1e4500b0e8b418c8e8
#
_entry.id   627efa34b51a6f1e4500b0e8b418c8e8
#
_cell.length_a   1.000
_cell.length_b   1.000
_cell.length_c   1.000
_cell.angle_alpha   90.00
_cell.angle_beta   90.00
_cell.angle_gamma   90.00
#
_symmetry.space_group_name_H-M   'P 1'
#
loop_
_entity.id
_entity.type
_entity.pdbx_description
1 polymer ?
#
loop_
_entity_poly.entity_id
_entity_poly.type
_entity_poly.pdbx_seq_one_letter_code
_entity_poly.pdbx_strand_id
1 'polypeptide(L)'
;MRWARLCAVLTVAAAAASGCASTVEGVAVRDAGANPTDVRPLREPQLDDVMLSVAQLNGIAGATQMEVVLTGEEMSDNSDAVSDPDCLGSIFGAEDLVYRSSGWTAVRDQVAREPRDDNEHWMEQTAVLYPTERAARDFVGASTAAWRGCSGFSVAVDDEATSSIWLIDDVRADGDVVTQKVTQEDSDGWECQHALSAVANLSVETIACAFGVNDEAVSMVRAMIANAARL
;
A
#
# COMPACT_ATOMS: atom_id res chain seq x y z
N MET A 1 74.04 57.72 3.31
CA MET A 1 74.42 56.38 2.76
C MET A 1 74.35 55.34 3.81
N ARG A 2 73.36 54.49 3.80
CA ARG A 2 73.41 53.08 4.17
C ARG A 2 71.95 52.57 4.25
N TRP A 3 71.72 51.71 3.31
CA TRP A 3 70.43 51.02 3.17
C TRP A 3 70.31 49.90 4.23
N ALA A 4 69.25 49.88 5.01
CA ALA A 4 68.91 48.77 5.85
C ALA A 4 67.64 48.10 5.25
N ARG A 5 67.81 46.85 4.81
CA ARG A 5 66.76 46.02 4.32
C ARG A 5 65.96 45.43 5.53
N LEU A 6 64.65 45.71 5.64
CA LEU A 6 63.77 44.99 6.49
C LEU A 6 63.25 43.74 5.78
N CYS A 7 63.59 42.56 6.31
CA CYS A 7 62.92 41.32 5.98
C CYS A 7 61.66 41.19 6.81
N ALA A 8 60.51 41.21 6.14
CA ALA A 8 59.24 40.89 6.76
C ALA A 8 59.04 39.34 6.73
N VAL A 9 58.98 38.73 7.89
CA VAL A 9 58.66 37.32 8.08
C VAL A 9 57.15 37.18 8.14
N LEU A 10 56.49 36.59 7.14
CA LEU A 10 55.08 36.18 7.18
C LEU A 10 55.00 34.84 7.89
N THR A 11 54.47 34.83 9.08
CA THR A 11 54.04 33.62 9.78
C THR A 11 52.60 33.25 9.37
N VAL A 12 52.44 32.17 8.58
CA VAL A 12 51.14 31.58 8.25
C VAL A 12 50.73 30.71 9.43
N ALA A 13 49.66 31.14 10.14
CA ALA A 13 49.03 30.33 11.14
C ALA A 13 48.07 29.33 10.46
N ALA A 14 48.43 28.05 10.41
CA ALA A 14 47.55 26.98 10.00
C ALA A 14 46.58 26.65 11.13
N ALA A 15 45.34 27.06 11.01
CA ALA A 15 44.24 26.63 11.91
C ALA A 15 43.84 25.21 11.56
N ALA A 16 44.25 24.24 12.37
CA ALA A 16 43.74 22.87 12.32
C ALA A 16 42.30 22.85 12.82
N ALA A 17 41.34 22.73 11.92
CA ALA A 17 39.95 22.43 12.26
C ALA A 17 39.83 20.95 12.69
N SER A 18 39.94 20.67 13.96
CA SER A 18 39.61 19.38 14.55
C SER A 18 38.09 19.25 14.60
N GLY A 19 37.50 18.70 13.52
CA GLY A 19 36.11 18.26 13.53
C GLY A 19 35.98 17.04 14.48
N CYS A 20 35.23 17.18 15.55
CA CYS A 20 34.81 16.04 16.37
C CYS A 20 33.84 15.19 15.54
N ALA A 21 34.34 14.10 14.95
CA ALA A 21 33.49 13.04 14.44
C ALA A 21 33.03 12.20 15.65
N SER A 22 31.79 12.40 16.08
CA SER A 22 31.17 11.47 17.01
C SER A 22 30.67 10.26 16.23
N THR A 23 31.35 9.12 16.38
CA THR A 23 30.80 7.81 15.97
C THR A 23 29.70 7.44 16.95
N VAL A 24 28.45 7.45 16.48
CA VAL A 24 27.33 6.84 17.22
C VAL A 24 27.44 5.33 16.99
N GLU A 25 27.86 4.58 17.99
CA GLU A 25 27.73 3.13 17.99
C GLU A 25 26.25 2.79 18.22
N GLY A 26 25.48 2.64 17.14
CA GLY A 26 24.11 2.17 17.17
C GLY A 26 24.00 0.91 16.33
N VAL A 27 23.36 -0.10 16.86
CA VAL A 27 22.87 -1.22 16.07
C VAL A 27 21.62 -0.70 15.35
N ALA A 28 21.61 -0.74 14.01
CA ALA A 28 20.40 -0.43 13.25
C ALA A 28 19.32 -1.46 13.62
N VAL A 29 18.35 -1.03 14.40
CA VAL A 29 17.17 -1.83 14.71
C VAL A 29 16.11 -1.39 13.70
N ARG A 30 15.65 -2.35 12.86
CA ARG A 30 14.50 -2.11 11.97
C ARG A 30 13.26 -1.88 12.85
N ASP A 31 12.47 -0.88 12.51
CA ASP A 31 11.14 -0.72 13.10
C ASP A 31 10.33 -2.00 12.86
N ALA A 32 9.66 -2.50 13.91
CA ALA A 32 8.85 -3.72 13.82
C ALA A 32 7.68 -3.60 12.80
N GLY A 33 7.30 -2.36 12.45
CA GLY A 33 6.30 -2.06 11.45
C GLY A 33 6.86 -1.73 10.05
N ALA A 34 8.19 -1.67 9.87
CA ALA A 34 8.77 -1.38 8.57
C ALA A 34 8.67 -2.59 7.64
N ASN A 35 8.22 -2.35 6.41
CA ASN A 35 8.22 -3.38 5.38
C ASN A 35 9.62 -3.94 5.14
N PRO A 36 9.77 -5.26 4.86
CA PRO A 36 11.03 -5.83 4.42
C PRO A 36 11.54 -5.10 3.16
N THR A 37 12.78 -4.64 3.19
CA THR A 37 13.41 -3.99 2.03
C THR A 37 14.19 -4.98 1.15
N ASP A 38 14.35 -6.22 1.60
CA ASP A 38 15.14 -7.26 0.92
C ASP A 38 14.22 -8.37 0.41
N VAL A 39 13.34 -8.02 -0.54
CA VAL A 39 12.50 -8.96 -1.27
C VAL A 39 13.08 -9.15 -2.66
N ARG A 40 13.29 -10.42 -3.05
CA ARG A 40 13.75 -10.75 -4.41
C ARG A 40 12.59 -10.65 -5.40
N PRO A 41 12.86 -10.36 -6.68
CA PRO A 41 11.82 -10.41 -7.70
C PRO A 41 11.11 -11.76 -7.73
N LEU A 42 9.80 -11.72 -7.70
CA LEU A 42 8.93 -12.89 -7.67
C LEU A 42 8.53 -13.34 -9.08
N ARG A 43 8.06 -14.57 -9.17
CA ARG A 43 7.46 -15.19 -10.37
C ARG A 43 6.03 -15.59 -10.07
N GLU A 44 5.22 -15.71 -11.10
CA GLU A 44 3.79 -16.02 -10.99
C GLU A 44 3.44 -17.19 -10.05
N PRO A 45 4.12 -18.37 -10.09
CA PRO A 45 3.78 -19.46 -9.17
C PRO A 45 3.99 -19.17 -7.68
N GLN A 46 4.62 -18.04 -7.35
CA GLN A 46 4.86 -17.62 -5.96
C GLN A 46 3.76 -16.69 -5.44
N LEU A 47 2.86 -16.22 -6.30
CA LEU A 47 1.79 -15.31 -5.87
C LEU A 47 0.86 -15.94 -4.84
N ASP A 48 0.57 -17.23 -4.97
CA ASP A 48 -0.27 -17.94 -4.00
C ASP A 48 0.35 -17.96 -2.59
N ASP A 49 1.70 -18.00 -2.50
CA ASP A 49 2.44 -17.97 -1.24
C ASP A 49 2.52 -16.54 -0.64
N VAL A 50 2.24 -15.49 -1.44
CA VAL A 50 2.11 -14.11 -0.96
C VAL A 50 0.79 -13.90 -0.24
N MET A 51 -0.28 -14.56 -0.70
CA MET A 51 -1.63 -14.38 -0.16
C MET A 51 -1.73 -14.78 1.31
N LEU A 52 -2.60 -14.12 2.03
CA LEU A 52 -2.87 -14.43 3.43
C LEU A 52 -3.80 -15.64 3.55
N SER A 53 -3.47 -16.52 4.46
CA SER A 53 -4.37 -17.61 4.84
C SER A 53 -5.59 -17.07 5.60
N VAL A 54 -6.69 -17.83 5.58
CA VAL A 54 -7.91 -17.54 6.38
C VAL A 54 -7.58 -17.32 7.87
N ALA A 55 -6.61 -18.05 8.41
CA ALA A 55 -6.20 -17.87 9.81
C ALA A 55 -5.54 -16.51 10.06
N GLN A 56 -4.76 -15.99 9.09
CA GLN A 56 -4.16 -14.65 9.17
C GLN A 56 -5.25 -13.57 9.01
N LEU A 57 -6.18 -13.73 8.07
CA LEU A 57 -7.31 -12.82 7.88
C LEU A 57 -8.19 -12.74 9.14
N ASN A 58 -8.57 -13.88 9.72
CA ASN A 58 -9.27 -13.93 11.00
C ASN A 58 -8.52 -13.20 12.12
N GLY A 59 -7.21 -13.39 12.19
CA GLY A 59 -6.38 -12.74 13.21
C GLY A 59 -6.31 -11.22 13.04
N ILE A 60 -6.31 -10.72 11.80
CA ILE A 60 -6.29 -9.28 11.49
C ILE A 60 -7.66 -8.66 11.75
N ALA A 61 -8.74 -9.29 11.31
CA ALA A 61 -10.11 -8.82 11.50
C ALA A 61 -10.59 -8.95 12.95
N GLY A 62 -9.95 -9.77 13.80
CA GLY A 62 -10.52 -10.16 15.09
C GLY A 62 -11.71 -11.13 14.95
N ALA A 63 -11.89 -11.71 13.78
CA ALA A 63 -12.94 -12.66 13.43
C ALA A 63 -12.52 -14.11 13.69
N THR A 64 -13.46 -15.05 13.54
CA THR A 64 -13.18 -16.49 13.74
C THR A 64 -13.77 -17.39 12.65
N GLN A 65 -14.60 -16.83 11.77
CA GLN A 65 -15.40 -17.61 10.82
C GLN A 65 -15.29 -17.06 9.38
N MET A 66 -14.26 -16.27 9.08
CA MET A 66 -14.06 -15.84 7.71
C MET A 66 -13.73 -17.03 6.80
N GLU A 67 -14.24 -17.00 5.60
CA GLU A 67 -13.91 -17.95 4.55
C GLU A 67 -13.64 -17.21 3.23
N VAL A 68 -12.84 -17.81 2.37
CA VAL A 68 -12.62 -17.29 1.02
C VAL A 68 -13.86 -17.58 0.19
N VAL A 69 -14.48 -16.53 -0.35
CA VAL A 69 -15.71 -16.61 -1.14
C VAL A 69 -15.47 -16.36 -2.63
N LEU A 70 -14.33 -15.74 -2.98
CA LEU A 70 -13.92 -15.48 -4.36
C LEU A 70 -12.42 -15.63 -4.50
N THR A 71 -11.98 -16.17 -5.62
CA THR A 71 -10.57 -16.18 -6.07
C THR A 71 -10.52 -15.84 -7.54
N GLY A 72 -9.53 -15.02 -7.96
CA GLY A 72 -9.34 -14.61 -9.34
C GLY A 72 -7.88 -14.61 -9.77
N GLU A 73 -7.66 -14.86 -11.07
CA GLU A 73 -6.38 -14.74 -11.77
C GLU A 73 -6.45 -13.71 -12.90
N GLU A 74 -7.54 -12.95 -12.94
CA GLU A 74 -7.82 -11.88 -13.90
C GLU A 74 -8.31 -10.66 -13.14
N MET A 75 -8.16 -9.48 -13.74
CA MET A 75 -8.72 -8.25 -13.18
C MET A 75 -10.24 -8.23 -13.35
N SER A 76 -10.92 -7.63 -12.38
CA SER A 76 -12.37 -7.39 -12.42
C SER A 76 -12.70 -6.15 -13.28
N ASP A 77 -13.95 -6.01 -13.67
CA ASP A 77 -14.44 -4.80 -14.33
C ASP A 77 -15.77 -4.39 -13.69
N ASN A 78 -15.68 -3.46 -12.72
CA ASN A 78 -16.81 -2.85 -12.05
C ASN A 78 -17.02 -1.38 -12.50
N SER A 79 -16.46 -1.00 -13.67
CA SER A 79 -16.51 0.39 -14.16
C SER A 79 -17.94 0.92 -14.38
N ASP A 80 -18.88 0.04 -14.72
CA ASP A 80 -20.30 0.39 -14.87
C ASP A 80 -21.06 0.48 -13.54
N ALA A 81 -20.47 -0.02 -12.43
CA ALA A 81 -21.08 -0.01 -11.11
C ALA A 81 -20.87 1.30 -10.35
N VAL A 82 -20.00 2.19 -10.82
CA VAL A 82 -19.69 3.46 -10.16
C VAL A 82 -20.17 4.66 -10.96
N SER A 83 -20.65 5.68 -10.27
CA SER A 83 -21.10 6.93 -10.92
C SER A 83 -19.94 7.75 -11.50
N ASP A 84 -18.72 7.53 -11.04
CA ASP A 84 -17.50 8.18 -11.52
C ASP A 84 -16.38 7.14 -11.72
N PRO A 85 -16.17 6.67 -12.97
CA PRO A 85 -15.14 5.68 -13.27
C PRO A 85 -13.69 6.14 -12.98
N ASP A 86 -13.43 7.46 -12.92
CA ASP A 86 -12.11 7.98 -12.55
C ASP A 86 -11.79 7.69 -11.07
N CYS A 87 -12.82 7.46 -10.24
CA CYS A 87 -12.70 7.12 -8.83
C CYS A 87 -12.85 5.60 -8.54
N LEU A 88 -12.98 4.76 -9.57
CA LEU A 88 -13.16 3.31 -9.44
C LEU A 88 -12.13 2.69 -8.51
N GLY A 89 -10.85 3.01 -8.68
CA GLY A 89 -9.76 2.45 -7.87
C GLY A 89 -9.72 2.93 -6.41
N SER A 90 -10.54 3.93 -6.02
CA SER A 90 -10.73 4.28 -4.61
C SER A 90 -11.79 3.40 -3.92
N ILE A 91 -12.67 2.76 -4.71
CA ILE A 91 -13.82 1.96 -4.24
C ILE A 91 -13.53 0.46 -4.33
N PHE A 92 -13.00 0.00 -5.47
CA PHE A 92 -12.77 -1.42 -5.77
C PHE A 92 -11.29 -1.72 -5.96
N GLY A 93 -10.88 -2.94 -5.58
CA GLY A 93 -9.56 -3.51 -5.86
C GLY A 93 -9.52 -4.29 -7.17
N ALA A 94 -8.33 -4.65 -7.65
CA ALA A 94 -8.09 -5.51 -8.81
C ALA A 94 -8.82 -5.10 -10.10
N GLU A 95 -9.01 -3.81 -10.38
CA GLU A 95 -9.82 -3.30 -11.48
C GLU A 95 -9.05 -3.17 -12.80
N ASP A 96 -9.56 -3.76 -13.90
CA ASP A 96 -8.92 -3.68 -15.23
C ASP A 96 -8.72 -2.23 -15.67
N LEU A 97 -9.71 -1.36 -15.48
CA LEU A 97 -9.61 0.07 -15.83
C LEU A 97 -8.40 0.73 -15.16
N VAL A 98 -8.08 0.34 -13.92
CA VAL A 98 -6.97 0.88 -13.13
C VAL A 98 -5.63 0.26 -13.57
N TYR A 99 -5.62 -1.05 -13.82
CA TYR A 99 -4.39 -1.81 -14.05
C TYR A 99 -3.95 -1.91 -15.52
N ARG A 100 -4.85 -1.82 -16.50
CA ARG A 100 -4.61 -2.15 -17.93
C ARG A 100 -3.45 -1.41 -18.59
N SER A 101 -3.06 -0.23 -18.11
CA SER A 101 -1.93 0.54 -18.65
C SER A 101 -0.64 0.38 -17.87
N SER A 102 -0.64 -0.38 -16.76
CA SER A 102 0.52 -0.52 -15.87
C SER A 102 1.57 -1.52 -16.35
N GLY A 103 1.19 -2.39 -17.31
CA GLY A 103 2.05 -3.46 -17.83
C GLY A 103 2.22 -4.62 -16.86
N TRP A 104 1.24 -4.85 -15.97
CA TRP A 104 1.20 -6.03 -15.10
C TRP A 104 1.27 -7.34 -15.89
N THR A 105 1.72 -8.43 -15.27
CA THR A 105 1.98 -9.71 -15.94
C THR A 105 1.24 -10.90 -15.33
N ALA A 106 0.89 -10.83 -14.07
CA ALA A 106 0.12 -11.86 -13.38
C ALA A 106 -0.57 -11.23 -12.15
N VAL A 107 -1.71 -11.76 -11.78
CA VAL A 107 -2.48 -11.35 -10.60
C VAL A 107 -2.99 -12.58 -9.84
N ARG A 108 -3.13 -12.43 -8.53
CA ARG A 108 -3.97 -13.24 -7.65
C ARG A 108 -4.84 -12.30 -6.85
N ASP A 109 -6.12 -12.55 -6.90
CA ASP A 109 -7.12 -11.82 -6.15
C ASP A 109 -7.94 -12.76 -5.30
N GLN A 110 -8.35 -12.31 -4.11
CA GLN A 110 -9.09 -13.10 -3.15
C GLN A 110 -9.97 -12.24 -2.27
N VAL A 111 -11.26 -12.60 -2.19
CA VAL A 111 -12.19 -12.00 -1.22
C VAL A 111 -12.52 -13.01 -0.13
N ALA A 112 -12.49 -12.56 1.11
CA ALA A 112 -12.88 -13.32 2.28
C ALA A 112 -13.87 -12.52 3.14
N ARG A 113 -14.87 -13.21 3.69
CA ARG A 113 -15.87 -12.66 4.62
C ARG A 113 -16.47 -13.76 5.48
N GLU A 114 -17.26 -13.42 6.47
CA GLU A 114 -18.10 -14.41 7.15
C GLU A 114 -19.14 -14.98 6.18
N PRO A 115 -19.54 -16.26 6.35
CA PRO A 115 -20.39 -16.98 5.39
C PRO A 115 -21.87 -16.58 5.43
N ARG A 116 -22.23 -15.54 6.14
CA ARG A 116 -23.62 -15.10 6.35
C ARG A 116 -23.89 -13.76 5.72
N ASP A 117 -25.15 -13.43 5.49
CA ASP A 117 -25.57 -12.16 4.90
C ASP A 117 -25.36 -10.96 5.84
N ASP A 118 -25.22 -11.22 7.15
CA ASP A 118 -24.95 -10.26 8.21
C ASP A 118 -23.45 -10.23 8.57
N ASN A 119 -22.55 -10.34 7.58
CA ASN A 119 -21.11 -10.30 7.80
C ASN A 119 -20.68 -8.96 8.44
N GLU A 120 -19.79 -9.05 9.43
CA GLU A 120 -19.21 -7.90 10.12
C GLU A 120 -17.89 -7.46 9.49
N HIS A 121 -17.29 -8.31 8.63
CA HIS A 121 -16.03 -8.05 7.96
C HIS A 121 -16.09 -8.50 6.50
N TRP A 122 -15.49 -7.70 5.64
CA TRP A 122 -15.21 -8.03 4.25
C TRP A 122 -13.75 -7.66 3.96
N MET A 123 -12.99 -8.57 3.40
CA MET A 123 -11.57 -8.36 3.10
C MET A 123 -11.24 -8.82 1.69
N GLU A 124 -10.52 -8.00 0.96
CA GLU A 124 -9.93 -8.32 -0.34
C GLU A 124 -8.41 -8.18 -0.27
N GLN A 125 -7.72 -9.08 -0.91
CA GLN A 125 -6.28 -9.06 -1.06
C GLN A 125 -5.90 -9.38 -2.49
N THR A 126 -5.08 -8.52 -3.09
CA THR A 126 -4.63 -8.62 -4.46
C THR A 126 -3.12 -8.55 -4.52
N ALA A 127 -2.48 -9.50 -5.18
CA ALA A 127 -1.06 -9.55 -5.45
C ALA A 127 -0.80 -9.49 -6.95
N VAL A 128 -0.04 -8.47 -7.41
CA VAL A 128 0.15 -8.22 -8.85
C VAL A 128 1.64 -8.14 -9.18
N LEU A 129 2.05 -8.89 -10.21
CA LEU A 129 3.42 -8.88 -10.71
C LEU A 129 3.62 -7.91 -11.87
N TYR A 130 4.82 -7.37 -11.91
CA TYR A 130 5.30 -6.49 -12.97
C TYR A 130 6.64 -7.00 -13.53
N PRO A 131 7.03 -6.57 -14.76
CA PRO A 131 8.32 -6.92 -15.33
C PRO A 131 9.51 -6.40 -14.50
N THR A 132 9.33 -5.31 -13.75
CA THR A 132 10.39 -4.66 -12.98
C THR A 132 9.84 -4.04 -11.69
N GLU A 133 10.72 -3.87 -10.71
CA GLU A 133 10.45 -3.12 -9.47
C GLU A 133 9.98 -1.69 -9.76
N ARG A 134 10.56 -1.05 -10.79
CA ARG A 134 10.15 0.29 -11.18
C ARG A 134 8.70 0.33 -11.64
N ALA A 135 8.25 -0.63 -12.45
CA ALA A 135 6.88 -0.68 -12.93
C ALA A 135 5.87 -0.85 -11.77
N ALA A 136 6.21 -1.68 -10.78
CA ALA A 136 5.39 -1.83 -9.58
C ALA A 136 5.27 -0.49 -8.79
N ARG A 137 6.39 0.22 -8.60
CA ARG A 137 6.38 1.53 -7.93
C ARG A 137 5.69 2.62 -8.74
N ASP A 138 5.88 2.63 -10.06
CA ASP A 138 5.21 3.59 -10.94
C ASP A 138 3.68 3.41 -10.88
N PHE A 139 3.20 2.16 -10.80
CA PHE A 139 1.79 1.85 -10.59
C PHE A 139 1.26 2.42 -9.26
N VAL A 140 1.93 2.14 -8.14
CA VAL A 140 1.53 2.68 -6.82
C VAL A 140 1.50 4.22 -6.84
N GLY A 141 2.49 4.84 -7.50
CA GLY A 141 2.53 6.30 -7.66
C GLY A 141 1.34 6.85 -8.45
N ALA A 142 0.99 6.20 -9.55
CA ALA A 142 -0.16 6.57 -10.40
C ALA A 142 -1.49 6.38 -9.66
N SER A 143 -1.68 5.24 -8.99
CA SER A 143 -2.88 4.96 -8.18
C SER A 143 -3.03 5.96 -7.04
N THR A 144 -1.93 6.29 -6.35
CA THR A 144 -1.93 7.32 -5.30
C THR A 144 -2.37 8.69 -5.81
N ALA A 145 -1.95 9.05 -7.03
CA ALA A 145 -2.34 10.32 -7.64
C ALA A 145 -3.83 10.32 -8.02
N ALA A 146 -4.35 9.21 -8.56
CA ALA A 146 -5.76 9.03 -8.86
C ALA A 146 -6.62 9.10 -7.58
N TRP A 147 -6.25 8.38 -6.53
CA TRP A 147 -6.96 8.40 -5.24
C TRP A 147 -7.03 9.82 -4.64
N ARG A 148 -5.94 10.59 -4.73
CA ARG A 148 -5.95 12.01 -4.31
C ARG A 148 -6.91 12.87 -5.12
N GLY A 149 -7.08 12.56 -6.39
CA GLY A 149 -8.05 13.25 -7.26
C GLY A 149 -9.49 13.04 -6.81
N CYS A 150 -9.76 11.91 -6.15
CA CYS A 150 -11.09 11.53 -5.67
C CYS A 150 -11.37 11.91 -4.20
N SER A 151 -10.36 12.41 -3.47
CA SER A 151 -10.53 12.80 -2.06
C SER A 151 -11.62 13.85 -1.88
N GLY A 152 -12.53 13.60 -0.94
CA GLY A 152 -13.68 14.46 -0.63
C GLY A 152 -14.87 14.32 -1.59
N PHE A 153 -14.81 13.41 -2.55
CA PHE A 153 -15.93 13.12 -3.44
C PHE A 153 -16.85 12.07 -2.83
N SER A 154 -18.12 12.12 -3.21
CA SER A 154 -19.09 11.03 -2.99
C SER A 154 -19.34 10.33 -4.32
N VAL A 155 -19.25 9.02 -4.30
CA VAL A 155 -19.45 8.14 -5.45
C VAL A 155 -20.64 7.23 -5.18
N ALA A 156 -21.62 7.18 -6.11
CA ALA A 156 -22.66 6.17 -6.05
C ALA A 156 -22.10 4.85 -6.58
N VAL A 157 -22.41 3.77 -5.86
CA VAL A 157 -22.11 2.40 -6.26
C VAL A 157 -23.43 1.66 -6.41
N ASP A 158 -23.70 1.21 -7.63
CA ASP A 158 -24.88 0.44 -7.98
C ASP A 158 -24.44 -0.99 -8.29
N ASP A 159 -24.71 -1.93 -7.38
CA ASP A 159 -24.74 -3.33 -7.74
C ASP A 159 -26.17 -3.72 -8.13
N GLU A 160 -26.36 -4.82 -8.83
CA GLU A 160 -27.67 -5.22 -9.40
C GLU A 160 -28.81 -5.25 -8.34
N ALA A 161 -28.50 -5.27 -7.05
CA ALA A 161 -29.44 -5.44 -5.96
C ALA A 161 -29.61 -4.16 -5.11
N THR A 162 -28.56 -3.35 -4.99
CA THR A 162 -28.51 -2.21 -4.06
C THR A 162 -27.80 -1.00 -4.69
N SER A 163 -28.19 0.20 -4.24
CA SER A 163 -27.47 1.45 -4.54
C SER A 163 -26.99 2.04 -3.22
N SER A 164 -25.74 2.44 -3.18
CA SER A 164 -25.11 3.05 -2.00
C SER A 164 -24.26 4.25 -2.40
N ILE A 165 -24.10 5.18 -1.47
CA ILE A 165 -23.23 6.35 -1.64
C ILE A 165 -22.02 6.17 -0.75
N TRP A 166 -20.83 6.40 -1.28
CA TRP A 166 -19.57 6.28 -0.59
C TRP A 166 -18.82 7.61 -0.59
N LEU A 167 -18.51 8.12 0.60
CA LEU A 167 -17.65 9.28 0.78
C LEU A 167 -16.19 8.82 0.81
N ILE A 168 -15.35 9.43 -0.02
CA ILE A 168 -13.93 9.12 -0.17
C ILE A 168 -13.11 10.10 0.68
N ASP A 169 -12.35 9.58 1.65
CA ASP A 169 -11.49 10.37 2.53
C ASP A 169 -10.16 10.78 1.84
N ASP A 170 -9.38 11.59 2.54
CA ASP A 170 -8.04 11.96 2.11
C ASP A 170 -7.08 10.76 2.12
N VAL A 171 -6.19 10.74 1.12
CA VAL A 171 -5.08 9.78 1.05
C VAL A 171 -4.09 10.04 2.19
N ARG A 172 -3.66 8.97 2.85
CA ARG A 172 -2.60 8.97 3.86
C ARG A 172 -1.46 8.07 3.42
N ALA A 173 -0.29 8.24 4.04
CA ALA A 173 0.87 7.38 3.83
C ALA A 173 1.51 7.07 5.18
N ASP A 174 1.87 5.80 5.36
CA ASP A 174 2.63 5.30 6.49
C ASP A 174 3.82 4.49 5.95
N GLY A 175 4.96 5.16 5.85
CA GLY A 175 6.14 4.62 5.16
C GLY A 175 5.85 4.40 3.67
N ASP A 176 5.97 3.15 3.23
CA ASP A 176 5.74 2.72 1.85
C ASP A 176 4.29 2.25 1.59
N VAL A 177 3.42 2.34 2.59
CA VAL A 177 2.00 1.97 2.45
C VAL A 177 1.18 3.23 2.27
N VAL A 178 0.42 3.28 1.18
CA VAL A 178 -0.57 4.34 0.91
C VAL A 178 -1.94 3.83 1.29
N THR A 179 -2.74 4.65 1.93
CA THR A 179 -4.10 4.29 2.37
C THR A 179 -5.12 5.36 2.03
N GLN A 180 -6.34 4.94 1.82
CA GLN A 180 -7.52 5.77 1.72
C GLN A 180 -8.69 5.07 2.39
N LYS A 181 -9.53 5.79 3.11
CA LYS A 181 -10.78 5.25 3.63
C LYS A 181 -11.95 5.71 2.78
N VAL A 182 -12.96 4.87 2.71
CA VAL A 182 -14.26 5.20 2.15
C VAL A 182 -15.34 4.81 3.15
N THR A 183 -16.33 5.67 3.33
CA THR A 183 -17.42 5.46 4.29
C THR A 183 -18.75 5.42 3.54
N GLN A 184 -19.52 4.37 3.75
CA GLN A 184 -20.85 4.24 3.17
C GLN A 184 -21.83 5.13 3.93
N GLU A 185 -22.56 5.99 3.22
CA GLU A 185 -23.62 6.81 3.81
C GLU A 185 -24.77 5.94 4.32
N ASP A 186 -25.42 6.38 5.41
CA ASP A 186 -26.59 5.73 6.03
C ASP A 186 -26.41 4.24 6.38
N SER A 187 -25.17 3.82 6.70
CA SER A 187 -24.79 2.42 6.94
C SER A 187 -24.40 2.09 8.38
N ASP A 188 -24.80 2.90 9.35
CA ASP A 188 -24.42 2.73 10.78
C ASP A 188 -22.91 2.69 11.03
N GLY A 189 -22.10 3.29 10.11
CA GLY A 189 -20.64 3.38 10.24
C GLY A 189 -19.87 2.26 9.53
N TRP A 190 -20.47 1.62 8.53
CA TRP A 190 -19.75 0.72 7.65
C TRP A 190 -18.73 1.52 6.81
N GLU A 191 -17.49 1.17 6.93
CA GLU A 191 -16.38 1.83 6.22
C GLU A 191 -15.36 0.81 5.73
N CYS A 192 -14.64 1.16 4.68
CA CYS A 192 -13.54 0.37 4.16
C CYS A 192 -12.24 1.16 4.22
N GLN A 193 -11.15 0.50 4.59
CA GLN A 193 -9.80 0.99 4.40
C GLN A 193 -9.20 0.29 3.19
N HIS A 194 -8.75 1.05 2.21
CA HIS A 194 -7.97 0.60 1.07
C HIS A 194 -6.49 0.87 1.35
N ALA A 195 -5.61 -0.09 1.08
CA ALA A 195 -4.17 0.05 1.26
C ALA A 195 -3.40 -0.52 0.07
N LEU A 196 -2.34 0.15 -0.34
CA LEU A 196 -1.52 -0.19 -1.50
C LEU A 196 -0.04 0.02 -1.20
N SER A 197 0.80 -0.92 -1.61
CA SER A 197 2.26 -0.82 -1.52
C SER A 197 2.94 -1.61 -2.63
N ALA A 198 4.24 -1.35 -2.85
CA ALA A 198 5.07 -2.12 -3.76
C ALA A 198 6.38 -2.55 -3.11
N VAL A 199 6.81 -3.77 -3.42
CA VAL A 199 8.12 -4.32 -3.03
C VAL A 199 8.67 -5.19 -4.15
N ALA A 200 9.94 -5.01 -4.51
CA ALA A 200 10.50 -5.65 -5.69
C ALA A 200 9.59 -5.45 -6.92
N ASN A 201 9.28 -6.50 -7.67
CA ASN A 201 8.39 -6.44 -8.83
C ASN A 201 6.92 -6.78 -8.50
N LEU A 202 6.53 -6.61 -7.25
CA LEU A 202 5.19 -6.91 -6.72
C LEU A 202 4.51 -5.64 -6.25
N SER A 203 3.23 -5.41 -6.59
CA SER A 203 2.32 -4.60 -5.79
C SER A 203 1.38 -5.49 -5.00
N VAL A 204 1.05 -5.04 -3.80
CA VAL A 204 0.01 -5.62 -2.97
C VAL A 204 -1.04 -4.56 -2.69
N GLU A 205 -2.28 -4.90 -2.95
CA GLU A 205 -3.46 -4.07 -2.74
C GLU A 205 -4.38 -4.81 -1.80
N THR A 206 -4.98 -4.13 -0.85
CA THR A 206 -5.89 -4.74 0.11
C THR A 206 -7.02 -3.79 0.45
N ILE A 207 -8.20 -4.35 0.65
CA ILE A 207 -9.35 -3.63 1.19
C ILE A 207 -9.82 -4.39 2.42
N ALA A 208 -10.11 -3.67 3.49
CA ALA A 208 -10.73 -4.22 4.68
C ALA A 208 -11.91 -3.33 5.06
N CYS A 209 -13.10 -3.92 5.15
CA CYS A 209 -14.34 -3.25 5.52
C CYS A 209 -14.90 -3.84 6.82
N ALA A 210 -15.37 -2.96 7.70
CA ALA A 210 -16.02 -3.31 8.95
C ALA A 210 -16.78 -2.09 9.52
N PHE A 211 -17.51 -2.29 10.61
CA PHE A 211 -18.00 -1.19 11.42
C PHE A 211 -16.85 -0.62 12.27
N GLY A 212 -16.24 0.50 11.82
CA GLY A 212 -15.13 1.14 12.52
C GLY A 212 -13.77 0.52 12.21
N VAL A 213 -13.42 0.38 10.91
CA VAL A 213 -12.12 -0.11 10.44
C VAL A 213 -10.97 0.84 10.85
N ASN A 214 -9.82 0.29 11.27
CA ASN A 214 -8.64 1.06 11.69
C ASN A 214 -7.46 0.87 10.72
N ASP A 215 -6.62 -0.16 10.98
CA ASP A 215 -5.38 -0.43 10.24
C ASP A 215 -5.36 -1.87 9.68
N GLU A 216 -6.53 -2.48 9.49
CA GLU A 216 -6.66 -3.86 9.03
C GLU A 216 -6.05 -4.03 7.65
N ALA A 217 -6.38 -3.15 6.68
CA ALA A 217 -5.80 -3.22 5.34
C ALA A 217 -4.28 -2.98 5.35
N VAL A 218 -3.76 -2.06 6.17
CA VAL A 218 -2.33 -1.87 6.36
C VAL A 218 -1.67 -3.12 6.92
N SER A 219 -2.32 -3.77 7.89
CA SER A 219 -1.85 -5.02 8.49
C SER A 219 -1.79 -6.16 7.46
N MET A 220 -2.78 -6.22 6.56
CA MET A 220 -2.79 -7.17 5.44
C MET A 220 -1.62 -6.91 4.48
N VAL A 221 -1.42 -5.67 4.02
CA VAL A 221 -0.29 -5.29 3.14
C VAL A 221 1.03 -5.72 3.77
N ARG A 222 1.27 -5.38 5.04
CA ARG A 222 2.51 -5.72 5.74
C ARG A 222 2.71 -7.23 5.86
N ALA A 223 1.64 -7.98 6.12
CA ALA A 223 1.70 -9.43 6.21
C ALA A 223 1.97 -10.09 4.85
N MET A 224 1.36 -9.60 3.76
CA MET A 224 1.63 -10.06 2.40
C MET A 224 3.09 -9.78 1.98
N ILE A 225 3.61 -8.59 2.26
CA ILE A 225 5.02 -8.26 2.02
C ILE A 225 5.95 -9.14 2.86
N ALA A 226 5.59 -9.44 4.11
CA ALA A 226 6.35 -10.37 4.95
C ALA A 226 6.30 -11.82 4.41
N ASN A 227 5.20 -12.25 3.77
CA ASN A 227 5.14 -13.51 3.05
C ASN A 227 6.11 -13.49 1.86
N ALA A 228 6.04 -12.46 1.01
CA ALA A 228 6.92 -12.27 -0.14
C ALA A 228 8.42 -12.28 0.24
N ALA A 229 8.77 -11.73 1.40
CA ALA A 229 10.16 -11.67 1.88
C ALA A 229 10.72 -13.04 2.34
N ARG A 230 9.87 -14.06 2.47
CA ARG A 230 10.28 -15.44 2.82
C ARG A 230 10.51 -16.33 1.61
N LEU A 231 10.17 -15.85 0.40
CA LEU A 231 10.28 -16.57 -0.87
C LEU A 231 11.59 -16.29 -1.59
#